data_ab46bd27439a24c0c86cb20438345002
#
_entry.id   ab46bd27439a24c0c86cb20438345002
#
_cell.length_a   1.000
_cell.length_b   1.000
_cell.length_c   1.000
_cell.angle_alpha   90.00
_cell.angle_beta   90.00
_cell.angle_gamma   90.00
#
_symmetry.space_group_name_H-M   'P 1'
#
loop_
_entity.id
_entity.type
_entity.pdbx_description
1 polymer ?
#
loop_
_entity_poly.entity_id
_entity_poly.type
_entity_poly.pdbx_seq_one_letter_code
_entity_poly.pdbx_strand_id
1 'polypeptide(L)'
;MKVAALSAVFAAQFALAQFKQSPLPYAYDALEGNIDAKTMEIHYSKHAAAYVANLNKAIAGTPQEKQTLFEIMSNASKMPMAVRNNAGGHYNHELFWTVLTPVKNTQPSAKLAKAINDAFGSMDAFKEKMAKAGADRFGSGWAWLSVDKSGKLFVSSTPNQDNPLMDVVEEKGTPIFGIDVWEHAYYLKYQNKRADYLTAIWNVANWKEISRRYEEAVNKK
;
A
#
# COMPACT_ATOMS: atom_id res chain seq x y z
N MET A 1 38.80 -1.30 -54.52
CA MET A 1 37.95 -1.89 -53.50
C MET A 1 37.62 -0.81 -52.49
N LYS A 2 36.35 -0.32 -52.44
CA LYS A 2 35.91 0.65 -51.46
C LYS A 2 35.20 -0.10 -50.32
N VAL A 3 35.76 -0.03 -49.11
CA VAL A 3 35.15 -0.60 -47.91
C VAL A 3 34.16 0.41 -47.37
N ALA A 4 32.87 0.09 -47.39
CA ALA A 4 31.84 0.90 -46.78
C ALA A 4 31.77 0.53 -45.27
N ALA A 5 32.09 1.49 -44.40
CA ALA A 5 31.91 1.36 -42.97
C ALA A 5 30.43 1.54 -42.63
N LEU A 6 29.80 0.48 -42.14
CA LEU A 6 28.41 0.51 -41.64
C LEU A 6 28.46 1.01 -40.20
N SER A 7 28.11 2.27 -39.97
CA SER A 7 27.96 2.85 -38.64
C SER A 7 26.61 2.41 -38.05
N ALA A 8 26.62 1.47 -37.11
CA ALA A 8 25.44 1.11 -36.34
C ALA A 8 25.14 2.22 -35.35
N VAL A 9 24.07 2.98 -35.60
CA VAL A 9 23.53 3.95 -34.65
C VAL A 9 22.70 3.17 -33.60
N PHE A 10 23.27 2.99 -32.41
CA PHE A 10 22.52 2.52 -31.26
C PHE A 10 21.60 3.64 -30.80
N ALA A 11 20.32 3.59 -31.17
CA ALA A 11 19.28 4.40 -30.57
C ALA A 11 19.07 3.88 -29.14
N ALA A 12 19.54 4.62 -28.16
CA ALA A 12 19.17 4.38 -26.76
C ALA A 12 17.67 4.65 -26.63
N GLN A 13 16.86 3.59 -26.63
CA GLN A 13 15.46 3.68 -26.25
C GLN A 13 15.44 3.96 -24.73
N PHE A 14 15.19 5.21 -24.36
CA PHE A 14 14.77 5.53 -23.01
C PHE A 14 13.37 4.93 -22.83
N ALA A 15 13.28 3.74 -22.23
CA ALA A 15 12.03 3.23 -21.76
C ALA A 15 11.49 4.22 -20.72
N LEU A 16 10.38 4.89 -21.03
CA LEU A 16 9.68 5.71 -20.06
C LEU A 16 9.25 4.78 -18.92
N ALA A 17 9.66 5.10 -17.70
CA ALA A 17 9.24 4.33 -16.52
C ALA A 17 7.71 4.26 -16.50
N GLN A 18 7.13 3.05 -16.57
CA GLN A 18 5.70 2.85 -16.66
C GLN A 18 4.98 3.28 -15.38
N PHE A 19 5.56 2.94 -14.22
CA PHE A 19 5.03 3.32 -12.92
C PHE A 19 5.80 4.50 -12.34
N LYS A 20 5.08 5.39 -11.65
CA LYS A 20 5.64 6.57 -11.00
C LYS A 20 5.10 6.67 -9.59
N GLN A 21 5.96 7.08 -8.67
CA GLN A 21 5.53 7.43 -7.32
C GLN A 21 4.75 8.75 -7.35
N SER A 22 3.55 8.74 -6.75
CA SER A 22 2.76 9.97 -6.60
C SER A 22 3.40 10.92 -5.58
N PRO A 23 3.28 12.24 -5.75
CA PRO A 23 3.71 13.19 -4.72
C PRO A 23 3.04 12.89 -3.38
N LEU A 24 3.80 12.99 -2.27
CA LEU A 24 3.25 12.88 -0.93
C LEU A 24 2.23 14.01 -0.71
N PRO A 25 1.00 13.71 -0.24
CA PRO A 25 -0.07 14.72 -0.13
C PRO A 25 0.10 15.70 1.03
N TYR A 26 1.15 15.59 1.83
CA TYR A 26 1.48 16.44 2.99
C TYR A 26 3.00 16.47 3.21
N ALA A 27 3.48 17.44 3.99
CA ALA A 27 4.90 17.55 4.35
C ALA A 27 5.34 16.37 5.26
N TYR A 28 6.65 16.07 5.29
CA TYR A 28 7.17 14.96 6.10
C TYR A 28 6.88 15.09 7.60
N ASP A 29 6.82 16.31 8.12
CA ASP A 29 6.55 16.63 9.52
C ASP A 29 5.04 16.75 9.86
N ALA A 30 4.18 16.64 8.86
CA ALA A 30 2.74 16.86 9.06
C ALA A 30 2.07 15.85 10.01
N LEU A 31 2.67 14.68 10.19
CA LEU A 31 2.17 13.60 11.07
C LEU A 31 3.03 13.43 12.34
N GLU A 32 3.92 14.39 12.66
CA GLU A 32 5.01 14.28 13.67
C GLU A 32 4.55 13.74 15.02
N GLY A 33 3.37 14.10 15.48
CA GLY A 33 2.84 13.60 16.76
C GLY A 33 2.64 12.06 16.78
N ASN A 34 2.45 11.45 15.62
CA ASN A 34 2.13 10.01 15.48
C ASN A 34 3.15 9.24 14.63
N ILE A 35 3.68 9.83 13.56
CA ILE A 35 4.78 9.31 12.76
C ILE A 35 5.79 10.45 12.62
N ASP A 36 7.03 10.22 13.02
CA ASP A 36 8.06 11.26 13.01
C ASP A 36 8.49 11.62 11.58
N ALA A 37 8.95 12.86 11.41
CA ALA A 37 9.34 13.41 10.11
C ALA A 37 10.46 12.60 9.46
N LYS A 38 11.40 12.07 10.26
CA LYS A 38 12.52 11.28 9.73
C LYS A 38 12.06 9.93 9.20
N THR A 39 11.12 9.28 9.89
CA THR A 39 10.44 8.08 9.39
C THR A 39 9.74 8.39 8.08
N MET A 40 8.94 9.45 8.00
CA MET A 40 8.21 9.82 6.78
C MET A 40 9.15 10.10 5.60
N GLU A 41 10.23 10.85 5.83
CA GLU A 41 11.24 11.14 4.81
C GLU A 41 11.86 9.86 4.23
N ILE A 42 12.37 8.98 5.09
CA ILE A 42 13.03 7.74 4.67
C ILE A 42 12.04 6.79 4.04
N HIS A 43 10.88 6.63 4.64
CA HIS A 43 9.83 5.72 4.18
C HIS A 43 9.36 6.07 2.77
N TYR A 44 9.07 7.37 2.51
CA TYR A 44 8.65 7.83 1.20
C TYR A 44 9.81 7.91 0.20
N SER A 45 10.90 8.60 0.55
CA SER A 45 11.94 8.94 -0.42
C SER A 45 12.95 7.82 -0.69
N LYS A 46 13.01 6.79 0.17
CA LYS A 46 13.93 5.66 0.04
C LYS A 46 13.16 4.34 -0.18
N HIS A 47 12.34 3.90 0.77
CA HIS A 47 11.65 2.62 0.66
C HIS A 47 10.61 2.60 -0.46
N ALA A 48 9.66 3.52 -0.47
CA ALA A 48 8.62 3.57 -1.50
C ALA A 48 9.20 3.88 -2.89
N ALA A 49 10.12 4.82 -2.98
CA ALA A 49 10.81 5.14 -4.23
C ALA A 49 11.57 3.94 -4.81
N ALA A 50 12.20 3.12 -3.97
CA ALA A 50 12.91 1.93 -4.40
C ALA A 50 11.96 0.86 -4.97
N TYR A 51 10.76 0.68 -4.40
CA TYR A 51 9.78 -0.26 -4.96
C TYR A 51 9.39 0.12 -6.40
N VAL A 52 9.14 1.40 -6.68
CA VAL A 52 8.80 1.86 -8.03
C VAL A 52 9.96 1.66 -9.00
N ALA A 53 11.17 2.07 -8.61
CA ALA A 53 12.36 1.94 -9.45
C ALA A 53 12.66 0.45 -9.75
N ASN A 54 12.59 -0.41 -8.74
CA ASN A 54 12.86 -1.84 -8.88
C ASN A 54 11.76 -2.55 -9.67
N LEU A 55 10.48 -2.15 -9.53
CA LEU A 55 9.39 -2.68 -10.36
C LEU A 55 9.66 -2.38 -11.83
N ASN A 56 9.86 -1.12 -12.19
CA ASN A 56 10.13 -0.71 -13.57
C ASN A 56 11.34 -1.44 -14.15
N LYS A 57 12.42 -1.60 -13.37
CA LYS A 57 13.58 -2.38 -13.77
C LYS A 57 13.24 -3.86 -14.00
N ALA A 58 12.42 -4.46 -13.14
CA ALA A 58 12.10 -5.88 -13.20
C ALA A 58 11.16 -6.25 -14.36
N ILE A 59 10.32 -5.31 -14.82
CA ILE A 59 9.37 -5.54 -15.93
C ILE A 59 9.91 -5.08 -17.29
N ALA A 60 10.99 -4.32 -17.34
CA ALA A 60 11.55 -3.79 -18.58
C ALA A 60 11.82 -4.89 -19.60
N GLY A 61 11.30 -4.75 -20.83
CA GLY A 61 11.44 -5.73 -21.92
C GLY A 61 10.65 -7.02 -21.70
N THR A 62 9.81 -7.12 -20.66
CA THR A 62 8.95 -8.27 -20.40
C THR A 62 7.50 -7.99 -20.80
N PRO A 63 6.62 -9.02 -20.95
CA PRO A 63 5.19 -8.80 -21.18
C PRO A 63 4.51 -7.94 -20.11
N GLN A 64 5.03 -7.95 -18.87
CA GLN A 64 4.52 -7.19 -17.74
C GLN A 64 4.69 -5.67 -17.91
N GLU A 65 5.60 -5.24 -18.77
CA GLU A 65 5.78 -3.82 -19.10
C GLU A 65 4.52 -3.16 -19.67
N LYS A 66 3.61 -3.96 -20.26
CA LYS A 66 2.35 -3.50 -20.84
C LYS A 66 1.13 -3.71 -19.93
N GLN A 67 1.33 -4.28 -18.75
CA GLN A 67 0.27 -4.60 -17.80
C GLN A 67 0.06 -3.44 -16.82
N THR A 68 -1.19 -3.27 -16.38
CA THR A 68 -1.51 -2.41 -15.25
C THR A 68 -0.99 -3.02 -13.95
N LEU A 69 -0.79 -2.18 -12.93
CA LEU A 69 -0.39 -2.65 -11.60
C LEU A 69 -1.38 -3.68 -11.03
N PHE A 70 -2.69 -3.48 -11.29
CA PHE A 70 -3.74 -4.41 -10.87
C PHE A 70 -3.60 -5.77 -11.55
N GLU A 71 -3.35 -5.82 -12.87
CA GLU A 71 -3.14 -7.07 -13.60
C GLU A 71 -1.92 -7.84 -13.08
N ILE A 72 -0.82 -7.14 -12.80
CA ILE A 72 0.39 -7.74 -12.21
C ILE A 72 0.05 -8.36 -10.84
N MET A 73 -0.60 -7.61 -9.95
CA MET A 73 -0.94 -8.09 -8.60
C MET A 73 -1.97 -9.22 -8.62
N SER A 74 -2.99 -9.13 -9.48
CA SER A 74 -4.02 -10.19 -9.60
C SER A 74 -3.46 -11.54 -10.10
N ASN A 75 -2.26 -11.54 -10.66
CA ASN A 75 -1.54 -12.72 -11.13
C ASN A 75 -0.21 -12.91 -10.40
N ALA A 76 -0.11 -12.47 -9.15
CA ALA A 76 1.13 -12.48 -8.35
C ALA A 76 1.76 -13.88 -8.25
N SER A 77 0.94 -14.95 -8.25
CA SER A 77 1.41 -16.35 -8.24
C SER A 77 2.26 -16.72 -9.45
N LYS A 78 2.07 -16.02 -10.57
CA LYS A 78 2.79 -16.25 -11.83
C LYS A 78 3.96 -15.27 -12.04
N MET A 79 4.13 -14.31 -11.15
CA MET A 79 5.17 -13.29 -11.27
C MET A 79 6.47 -13.73 -10.60
N PRO A 80 7.62 -13.34 -11.17
CA PRO A 80 8.88 -13.43 -10.43
C PRO A 80 8.77 -12.69 -9.09
N MET A 81 9.45 -13.18 -8.05
CA MET A 81 9.39 -12.59 -6.71
C MET A 81 9.74 -11.09 -6.69
N ALA A 82 10.69 -10.68 -7.54
CA ALA A 82 11.06 -9.27 -7.70
C ALA A 82 9.88 -8.42 -8.22
N VAL A 83 9.08 -8.92 -9.16
CA VAL A 83 7.90 -8.22 -9.68
C VAL A 83 6.81 -8.20 -8.62
N ARG A 84 6.47 -9.35 -8.00
CA ARG A 84 5.46 -9.46 -6.95
C ARG A 84 5.73 -8.50 -5.78
N ASN A 85 6.95 -8.55 -5.21
CA ASN A 85 7.29 -7.72 -4.05
C ASN A 85 7.30 -6.23 -4.38
N ASN A 86 7.83 -5.83 -5.53
CA ASN A 86 7.92 -4.43 -5.89
C ASN A 86 6.59 -3.85 -6.38
N ALA A 87 5.75 -4.63 -7.06
CA ALA A 87 4.38 -4.23 -7.42
C ALA A 87 3.51 -4.05 -6.17
N GLY A 88 3.56 -5.01 -5.24
CA GLY A 88 2.89 -4.90 -3.96
C GLY A 88 3.39 -3.70 -3.16
N GLY A 89 4.71 -3.54 -3.03
CA GLY A 89 5.30 -2.41 -2.33
C GLY A 89 4.88 -1.06 -2.91
N HIS A 90 4.87 -0.92 -4.23
CA HIS A 90 4.39 0.30 -4.87
C HIS A 90 2.92 0.56 -4.54
N TYR A 91 2.03 -0.40 -4.76
CA TYR A 91 0.60 -0.24 -4.48
C TYR A 91 0.32 0.07 -3.00
N ASN A 92 0.93 -0.69 -2.09
CA ASN A 92 0.68 -0.57 -0.66
C ASN A 92 1.03 0.84 -0.15
N HIS A 93 2.15 1.39 -0.60
CA HIS A 93 2.60 2.72 -0.18
C HIS A 93 1.78 3.84 -0.84
N GLU A 94 1.39 3.72 -2.13
CA GLU A 94 0.46 4.67 -2.76
C GLU A 94 -0.88 4.76 -2.01
N LEU A 95 -1.39 3.62 -1.53
CA LEU A 95 -2.57 3.60 -0.67
C LEU A 95 -2.28 4.25 0.69
N PHE A 96 -1.17 3.86 1.35
CA PHE A 96 -0.82 4.30 2.69
C PHE A 96 -0.75 5.82 2.83
N TRP A 97 -0.11 6.48 1.87
CA TRP A 97 0.00 7.95 1.89
C TRP A 97 -1.36 8.65 1.85
N THR A 98 -2.32 8.14 1.12
CA THR A 98 -3.64 8.76 0.94
C THR A 98 -4.60 8.47 2.09
N VAL A 99 -4.47 7.32 2.74
CA VAL A 99 -5.34 6.95 3.89
C VAL A 99 -4.87 7.53 5.22
N LEU A 100 -3.80 8.32 5.20
CA LEU A 100 -3.33 9.13 6.32
C LEU A 100 -3.52 10.62 6.03
N THR A 101 -3.67 11.44 7.08
CA THR A 101 -3.88 12.89 6.96
C THR A 101 -3.44 13.63 8.21
N PRO A 102 -2.90 14.86 8.09
CA PRO A 102 -2.71 15.75 9.23
C PRO A 102 -4.00 16.39 9.74
N VAL A 103 -5.11 16.27 9.00
CA VAL A 103 -6.41 16.82 9.41
C VAL A 103 -6.94 16.02 10.59
N LYS A 104 -7.10 16.69 11.73
CA LYS A 104 -7.55 16.06 12.97
C LYS A 104 -9.06 15.79 12.94
N ASN A 105 -9.48 14.79 13.73
CA ASN A 105 -10.89 14.47 13.99
C ASN A 105 -11.71 14.16 12.72
N THR A 106 -11.08 13.63 11.67
CA THR A 106 -11.86 13.10 10.55
C THR A 106 -12.75 11.96 11.01
N GLN A 107 -13.93 11.82 10.41
CA GLN A 107 -14.90 10.78 10.75
C GLN A 107 -15.27 9.96 9.52
N PRO A 108 -15.59 8.68 9.67
CA PRO A 108 -16.13 7.89 8.57
C PRO A 108 -17.48 8.43 8.11
N SER A 109 -17.81 8.25 6.83
CA SER A 109 -19.17 8.51 6.36
C SER A 109 -20.17 7.61 7.09
N ALA A 110 -21.44 8.05 7.16
CA ALA A 110 -22.49 7.26 7.79
C ALA A 110 -22.61 5.84 7.20
N LYS A 111 -22.35 5.71 5.89
CA LYS A 111 -22.37 4.42 5.18
C LYS A 111 -21.22 3.50 5.63
N LEU A 112 -20.00 4.03 5.75
CA LEU A 112 -18.86 3.27 6.23
C LEU A 112 -19.00 2.94 7.72
N ALA A 113 -19.43 3.91 8.55
CA ALA A 113 -19.65 3.68 9.98
C ALA A 113 -20.68 2.56 10.23
N LYS A 114 -21.79 2.57 9.46
CA LYS A 114 -22.77 1.49 9.52
C LYS A 114 -22.16 0.14 9.13
N ALA A 115 -21.39 0.10 8.03
CA ALA A 115 -20.77 -1.15 7.57
C ALA A 115 -19.75 -1.70 8.58
N ILE A 116 -18.99 -0.82 9.26
CA ILE A 116 -18.08 -1.19 10.35
C ILE A 116 -18.86 -1.80 11.51
N ASN A 117 -19.95 -1.16 11.93
CA ASN A 117 -20.80 -1.67 13.02
C ASN A 117 -21.45 -3.02 12.65
N ASP A 118 -21.93 -3.16 11.43
CA ASP A 118 -22.53 -4.41 10.94
C ASP A 118 -21.50 -5.56 10.90
N ALA A 119 -20.24 -5.27 10.52
CA ALA A 119 -19.20 -6.29 10.36
C ALA A 119 -18.47 -6.64 11.67
N PHE A 120 -18.31 -5.66 12.59
CA PHE A 120 -17.44 -5.80 13.74
C PHE A 120 -18.14 -5.51 15.09
N GLY A 121 -19.38 -5.03 15.06
CA GLY A 121 -20.15 -4.67 16.25
C GLY A 121 -19.96 -3.21 16.70
N SER A 122 -18.76 -2.67 16.63
CA SER A 122 -18.44 -1.27 16.94
C SER A 122 -17.16 -0.78 16.27
N MET A 123 -16.94 0.53 16.29
CA MET A 123 -15.68 1.13 15.86
C MET A 123 -14.50 0.66 16.73
N ASP A 124 -14.69 0.53 18.02
CA ASP A 124 -13.63 0.10 18.94
C ASP A 124 -13.27 -1.37 18.70
N ALA A 125 -14.25 -2.26 18.55
CA ALA A 125 -14.01 -3.66 18.21
C ALA A 125 -13.31 -3.82 16.84
N PHE A 126 -13.63 -2.96 15.86
CA PHE A 126 -12.92 -2.90 14.60
C PHE A 126 -11.44 -2.50 14.79
N LYS A 127 -11.18 -1.42 15.55
CA LYS A 127 -9.80 -0.97 15.83
C LYS A 127 -8.99 -2.03 16.58
N GLU A 128 -9.59 -2.70 17.55
CA GLU A 128 -8.97 -3.83 18.27
C GLU A 128 -8.62 -4.97 17.32
N LYS A 129 -9.53 -5.32 16.40
CA LYS A 129 -9.28 -6.37 15.40
C LYS A 129 -8.15 -5.99 14.45
N MET A 130 -8.06 -4.74 14.01
CA MET A 130 -6.94 -4.23 13.21
C MET A 130 -5.63 -4.25 13.98
N ALA A 131 -5.64 -3.80 15.23
CA ALA A 131 -4.46 -3.84 16.10
C ALA A 131 -3.96 -5.26 16.31
N LYS A 132 -4.87 -6.21 16.57
CA LYS A 132 -4.54 -7.63 16.69
C LYS A 132 -3.93 -8.18 15.39
N ALA A 133 -4.53 -7.88 14.24
CA ALA A 133 -4.00 -8.33 12.93
C ALA A 133 -2.59 -7.81 12.66
N GLY A 134 -2.31 -6.55 13.02
CA GLY A 134 -0.98 -5.96 12.91
C GLY A 134 0.03 -6.49 13.92
N ALA A 135 -0.39 -6.73 15.17
CA ALA A 135 0.47 -7.25 16.22
C ALA A 135 0.86 -8.73 15.98
N ASP A 136 -0.11 -9.55 15.57
CA ASP A 136 0.09 -10.98 15.30
C ASP A 136 0.86 -11.23 13.99
N ARG A 137 1.01 -10.23 13.13
CA ARG A 137 1.82 -10.36 11.91
C ARG A 137 3.29 -10.53 12.29
N PHE A 138 3.74 -11.78 12.29
CA PHE A 138 5.14 -12.11 12.56
C PHE A 138 6.04 -11.54 11.45
N GLY A 139 7.06 -10.78 11.84
CA GLY A 139 7.97 -10.12 10.93
C GLY A 139 7.34 -8.91 10.21
N SER A 140 7.75 -8.71 8.97
CA SER A 140 7.29 -7.61 8.11
C SER A 140 5.98 -7.93 7.43
N GLY A 141 5.13 -6.95 7.26
CA GLY A 141 3.86 -7.09 6.54
C GLY A 141 2.91 -5.93 6.76
N TRP A 142 1.64 -6.19 6.54
CA TRP A 142 0.56 -5.21 6.56
C TRP A 142 -0.67 -5.75 7.26
N ALA A 143 -1.42 -4.88 7.94
CA ALA A 143 -2.78 -5.15 8.40
C ALA A 143 -3.77 -4.36 7.52
N TRP A 144 -4.86 -5.00 7.11
CA TRP A 144 -5.79 -4.47 6.11
C TRP A 144 -7.23 -4.43 6.60
N LEU A 145 -7.95 -3.35 6.25
CA LEU A 145 -9.40 -3.34 6.13
C LEU A 145 -9.75 -3.41 4.65
N SER A 146 -10.51 -4.41 4.26
CA SER A 146 -10.87 -4.67 2.86
C SER A 146 -12.35 -4.93 2.68
N VAL A 147 -12.82 -4.77 1.44
CA VAL A 147 -14.18 -5.10 1.00
C VAL A 147 -14.12 -6.36 0.15
N ASP A 148 -14.88 -7.38 0.50
CA ASP A 148 -14.99 -8.62 -0.26
C ASP A 148 -15.91 -8.47 -1.50
N LYS A 149 -16.00 -9.54 -2.30
CA LYS A 149 -16.85 -9.56 -3.50
C LYS A 149 -18.34 -9.38 -3.19
N SER A 150 -18.79 -9.66 -1.96
CA SER A 150 -20.18 -9.46 -1.53
C SER A 150 -20.45 -8.03 -1.04
N GLY A 151 -19.40 -7.22 -0.88
CA GLY A 151 -19.47 -5.85 -0.35
C GLY A 151 -19.32 -5.79 1.17
N LYS A 152 -18.94 -6.88 1.83
CA LYS A 152 -18.72 -6.93 3.27
C LYS A 152 -17.29 -6.54 3.63
N LEU A 153 -17.16 -5.89 4.78
CA LEU A 153 -15.86 -5.55 5.35
C LEU A 153 -15.23 -6.76 6.07
N PHE A 154 -13.94 -6.93 5.91
CA PHE A 154 -13.14 -7.87 6.68
C PHE A 154 -11.76 -7.29 7.02
N VAL A 155 -11.14 -7.81 8.08
CA VAL A 155 -9.78 -7.47 8.51
C VAL A 155 -8.90 -8.68 8.27
N SER A 156 -7.76 -8.47 7.61
CA SER A 156 -6.74 -9.48 7.36
C SER A 156 -5.33 -8.95 7.59
N SER A 157 -4.34 -9.81 7.50
CA SER A 157 -2.94 -9.39 7.44
C SER A 157 -2.17 -10.22 6.42
N THR A 158 -1.19 -9.60 5.77
CA THR A 158 -0.36 -10.23 4.74
C THR A 158 1.12 -10.06 5.03
N PRO A 159 1.97 -11.04 4.68
CA PRO A 159 3.41 -10.92 4.86
C PRO A 159 4.05 -10.03 3.80
N ASN A 160 5.20 -9.46 4.13
CA ASN A 160 6.04 -8.68 3.22
C ASN A 160 5.24 -7.58 2.52
N GLN A 161 5.21 -7.57 1.18
CA GLN A 161 4.47 -6.60 0.38
C GLN A 161 3.23 -7.20 -0.29
N ASP A 162 2.81 -8.39 0.10
CA ASP A 162 1.53 -8.95 -0.35
C ASP A 162 0.36 -8.10 0.13
N ASN A 163 -0.74 -8.12 -0.62
CA ASN A 163 -1.96 -7.39 -0.29
C ASN A 163 -3.22 -8.16 -0.75
N PRO A 164 -4.41 -7.78 -0.29
CA PRO A 164 -5.67 -8.50 -0.57
C PRO A 164 -6.10 -8.56 -2.04
N LEU A 165 -5.44 -7.81 -2.96
CA LEU A 165 -5.70 -7.91 -4.40
C LEU A 165 -4.98 -9.09 -5.05
N MET A 166 -4.00 -9.67 -4.37
CA MET A 166 -3.15 -10.72 -4.93
C MET A 166 -3.82 -12.09 -4.87
N ASP A 167 -3.57 -12.91 -5.89
CA ASP A 167 -4.10 -14.29 -5.98
C ASP A 167 -3.40 -15.26 -5.01
N VAL A 168 -2.32 -14.86 -4.40
CA VAL A 168 -1.49 -15.64 -3.46
C VAL A 168 -1.94 -15.55 -2.01
N VAL A 169 -2.89 -14.67 -1.67
CA VAL A 169 -3.41 -14.52 -0.31
C VAL A 169 -4.72 -15.28 -0.14
N GLU A 170 -5.00 -15.70 1.09
CA GLU A 170 -6.22 -16.46 1.42
C GLU A 170 -7.46 -15.55 1.34
N GLU A 171 -7.43 -14.44 2.07
CA GLU A 171 -8.53 -13.47 2.13
C GLU A 171 -8.35 -12.37 1.08
N LYS A 172 -9.20 -12.41 0.05
CA LYS A 172 -9.13 -11.51 -1.12
C LYS A 172 -10.22 -10.47 -1.11
N GLY A 173 -9.84 -9.24 -1.47
CA GLY A 173 -10.79 -8.14 -1.56
C GLY A 173 -10.12 -6.85 -2.00
N THR A 174 -10.88 -5.77 -2.04
CA THR A 174 -10.36 -4.43 -2.33
C THR A 174 -9.94 -3.76 -1.02
N PRO A 175 -8.64 -3.51 -0.78
CA PRO A 175 -8.19 -2.82 0.42
C PRO A 175 -8.60 -1.35 0.37
N ILE A 176 -9.19 -0.88 1.48
CA ILE A 176 -9.63 0.51 1.66
C ILE A 176 -8.82 1.24 2.72
N PHE A 177 -8.16 0.49 3.62
CA PHE A 177 -7.21 0.99 4.61
C PHE A 177 -6.13 -0.06 4.85
N GLY A 178 -4.89 0.38 5.02
CA GLY A 178 -3.75 -0.48 5.33
C GLY A 178 -2.85 0.16 6.38
N ILE A 179 -2.31 -0.65 7.28
CA ILE A 179 -1.30 -0.25 8.27
C ILE A 179 -0.03 -1.02 7.94
N ASP A 180 1.04 -0.30 7.62
CA ASP A 180 2.37 -0.86 7.45
C ASP A 180 2.94 -1.28 8.80
N VAL A 181 3.26 -2.56 8.97
CA VAL A 181 3.91 -3.09 10.18
C VAL A 181 5.33 -3.58 9.93
N TRP A 182 5.93 -3.19 8.80
CA TRP A 182 7.38 -3.23 8.65
C TRP A 182 8.03 -2.31 9.68
N GLU A 183 9.13 -2.70 10.27
CA GLU A 183 9.80 -1.89 11.30
C GLU A 183 10.20 -0.50 10.81
N HIS A 184 10.53 -0.36 9.52
CA HIS A 184 10.87 0.94 8.93
C HIS A 184 9.73 1.98 9.02
N ALA A 185 8.47 1.54 9.19
CA ALA A 185 7.32 2.43 9.29
C ALA A 185 7.16 3.07 10.67
N TYR A 186 7.81 2.53 11.73
CA TYR A 186 7.56 2.97 13.10
C TYR A 186 8.78 2.94 14.04
N TYR A 187 9.88 2.25 13.67
CA TYR A 187 10.94 1.92 14.62
C TYR A 187 11.65 3.15 15.21
N LEU A 188 11.88 4.21 14.43
CA LEU A 188 12.57 5.40 14.94
C LEU A 188 11.82 6.06 16.11
N LYS A 189 10.51 6.04 16.09
CA LYS A 189 9.67 6.65 17.14
C LYS A 189 9.25 5.66 18.23
N TYR A 190 8.88 4.44 17.83
CA TYR A 190 8.27 3.46 18.74
C TYR A 190 9.18 2.30 19.11
N GLN A 191 10.28 2.12 18.39
CA GLN A 191 11.22 1.00 18.58
C GLN A 191 10.48 -0.35 18.52
N ASN A 192 10.64 -1.20 19.53
CA ASN A 192 9.97 -2.50 19.61
C ASN A 192 8.49 -2.42 20.02
N LYS A 193 7.96 -1.22 20.29
CA LYS A 193 6.58 -1.04 20.76
C LYS A 193 5.61 -0.90 19.60
N ARG A 194 5.48 -1.95 18.78
CA ARG A 194 4.53 -1.96 17.64
C ARG A 194 3.09 -1.64 18.08
N ALA A 195 2.67 -2.09 19.28
CA ALA A 195 1.32 -1.83 19.79
C ALA A 195 1.02 -0.33 19.99
N ASP A 196 2.02 0.46 20.43
CA ASP A 196 1.86 1.91 20.59
C ASP A 196 1.67 2.59 19.22
N TYR A 197 2.42 2.16 18.20
CA TYR A 197 2.23 2.61 16.82
C TYR A 197 0.83 2.26 16.28
N LEU A 198 0.38 1.01 16.48
CA LEU A 198 -0.95 0.56 16.06
C LEU A 198 -2.10 1.31 16.74
N THR A 199 -1.84 1.87 17.93
CA THR A 199 -2.77 2.76 18.62
C THR A 199 -2.70 4.18 18.04
N ALA A 200 -1.50 4.70 17.82
CA ALA A 200 -1.29 6.08 17.39
C ALA A 200 -1.75 6.35 15.94
N ILE A 201 -1.72 5.36 15.07
CA ILE A 201 -2.07 5.50 13.66
C ILE A 201 -3.51 6.01 13.44
N TRP A 202 -4.42 5.73 14.36
CA TRP A 202 -5.81 6.18 14.29
C TRP A 202 -5.98 7.70 14.40
N ASN A 203 -5.04 8.39 15.04
CA ASN A 203 -5.05 9.84 15.15
C ASN A 203 -4.81 10.55 13.82
N VAL A 204 -4.25 9.84 12.85
CA VAL A 204 -3.94 10.35 11.51
C VAL A 204 -4.68 9.61 10.39
N ALA A 205 -5.62 8.74 10.73
CA ALA A 205 -6.45 8.04 9.75
C ALA A 205 -7.31 9.03 8.95
N ASN A 206 -7.23 8.97 7.62
CA ASN A 206 -8.02 9.80 6.70
C ASN A 206 -9.38 9.16 6.42
N TRP A 207 -10.30 9.29 7.36
CA TRP A 207 -11.62 8.68 7.25
C TRP A 207 -12.41 9.14 6.02
N LYS A 208 -12.16 10.35 5.51
CA LYS A 208 -12.77 10.84 4.28
C LYS A 208 -12.34 9.98 3.08
N GLU A 209 -11.05 9.77 2.95
CA GLU A 209 -10.50 8.94 1.86
C GLU A 209 -10.86 7.46 2.01
N ILE A 210 -10.81 6.93 3.24
CA ILE A 210 -11.22 5.55 3.53
C ILE A 210 -12.70 5.34 3.16
N SER A 211 -13.57 6.31 3.45
CA SER A 211 -14.99 6.27 3.08
C SER A 211 -15.18 6.30 1.56
N ARG A 212 -14.46 7.17 0.86
CA ARG A 212 -14.49 7.24 -0.60
C ARG A 212 -14.10 5.90 -1.24
N ARG A 213 -13.00 5.29 -0.75
CA ARG A 213 -12.55 3.97 -1.21
C ARG A 213 -13.57 2.87 -0.93
N TYR A 214 -14.22 2.91 0.21
CA TYR A 214 -15.30 1.99 0.55
C TYR A 214 -16.46 2.10 -0.45
N GLU A 215 -16.91 3.32 -0.72
CA GLU A 215 -18.01 3.57 -1.65
C GLU A 215 -17.68 3.11 -3.08
N GLU A 216 -16.45 3.36 -3.53
CA GLU A 216 -15.97 2.86 -4.82
C GLU A 216 -15.91 1.33 -4.87
N ALA A 217 -15.42 0.69 -3.79
CA ALA A 217 -15.30 -0.76 -3.74
C ALA A 217 -16.67 -1.47 -3.79
N VAL A 218 -17.68 -0.92 -3.11
CA VAL A 218 -19.03 -1.51 -3.11
C VAL A 218 -19.85 -1.18 -4.37
N ASN A 219 -19.50 -0.12 -5.11
CA ASN A 219 -20.18 0.29 -6.33
C ASN A 219 -19.58 -0.35 -7.61
N LYS A 220 -18.43 -0.99 -7.53
CA LYS A 220 -17.78 -1.71 -8.66
C LYS A 220 -18.38 -3.09 -8.96
N LYS A 221 -19.64 -3.32 -8.55
CA LYS A 221 -20.38 -4.56 -8.83
C LYS A 221 -20.91 -4.59 -10.24
#